data_562fca47d962f4cf9aad3adc108f3a0a
#
_entry.id   562fca47d962f4cf9aad3adc108f3a0a
#
_cell.length_a   1.000
_cell.length_b   1.000
_cell.length_c   1.000
_cell.angle_alpha   90.00
_cell.angle_beta   90.00
_cell.angle_gamma   90.00
#
_symmetry.space_group_name_H-M   'P 1'
#
loop_
_entity.id
_entity.type
_entity.pdbx_description
1 polymer ?
#
loop_
_entity_poly.entity_id
_entity_poly.type
_entity_poly.pdbx_seq_one_letter_code
_entity_poly.pdbx_strand_id
1 'polypeptide(L)'
;MSLTLKQKLTVARNFAVEIPIEILHFLVVPFALLACDEKSENLPKWAAWFDDPDYGINGDDGWRNEHYPNGKNRTYWARLCWLYRNRIGNFSAKYLGVRVEDIDANTVRTQGDVFATYNKGQKNTFCLVTCKMKDGRERFGYYREIRYGKSKWYCRIYLGWKLMDIVGMRADNKHTYMDENDKKILQTVWAINPVKRIKQ
;
A
#
# COMPACT_ATOMS: atom_id res chain seq x y z
N MET A 1 -9.94 6.83 -19.04
CA MET A 1 -11.01 6.06 -18.39
C MET A 1 -11.22 6.58 -16.98
N SER A 2 -12.45 6.65 -16.48
CA SER A 2 -12.80 7.18 -15.15
C SER A 2 -13.44 6.07 -14.31
N LEU A 3 -13.25 6.13 -13.00
CA LEU A 3 -13.96 5.26 -12.06
C LEU A 3 -15.47 5.48 -12.14
N THR A 4 -16.24 4.40 -11.97
CA THR A 4 -17.70 4.46 -11.82
C THR A 4 -18.09 5.18 -10.53
N LEU A 5 -19.33 5.65 -10.43
CA LEU A 5 -19.84 6.28 -9.21
C LEU A 5 -19.70 5.36 -7.98
N LYS A 6 -20.06 4.07 -8.13
CA LYS A 6 -19.93 3.05 -7.08
C LYS A 6 -18.48 2.91 -6.60
N GLN A 7 -17.51 2.90 -7.52
CA GLN A 7 -16.08 2.84 -7.18
C GLN A 7 -15.62 4.11 -6.45
N LYS A 8 -16.05 5.29 -6.90
CA LYS A 8 -15.75 6.58 -6.22
C LYS A 8 -16.30 6.61 -4.79
N LEU A 9 -17.55 6.18 -4.60
CA LEU A 9 -18.16 6.09 -3.27
C LEU A 9 -17.44 5.08 -2.36
N THR A 10 -16.96 3.98 -2.92
CA THR A 10 -16.15 2.99 -2.18
C THR A 10 -14.82 3.61 -1.72
N VAL A 11 -14.14 4.37 -2.59
CA VAL A 11 -12.91 5.10 -2.21
C VAL A 11 -13.20 6.11 -1.11
N ALA A 12 -14.27 6.91 -1.26
CA ALA A 12 -14.65 7.90 -0.26
C ALA A 12 -14.96 7.27 1.11
N ARG A 13 -15.65 6.13 1.12
CA ARG A 13 -15.92 5.37 2.35
C ARG A 13 -14.63 4.87 3.01
N ASN A 14 -13.75 4.23 2.26
CA ASN A 14 -12.48 3.72 2.81
C ASN A 14 -11.64 4.88 3.36
N PHE A 15 -11.56 5.97 2.62
CA PHE A 15 -10.88 7.20 3.03
C PHE A 15 -11.46 7.77 4.35
N ALA A 16 -12.79 7.83 4.47
CA ALA A 16 -13.45 8.30 5.69
C ALA A 16 -13.14 7.43 6.92
N VAL A 17 -12.89 6.13 6.72
CA VAL A 17 -12.47 5.21 7.80
C VAL A 17 -10.98 5.34 8.10
N GLU A 18 -10.14 5.47 7.07
CA GLU A 18 -8.69 5.48 7.23
C GLU A 18 -8.14 6.80 7.77
N ILE A 19 -8.73 7.97 7.41
CA ILE A 19 -8.24 9.28 7.87
C ILE A 19 -8.17 9.42 9.40
N PRO A 20 -9.21 9.10 10.17
CA PRO A 20 -9.14 9.19 11.64
C PRO A 20 -8.01 8.32 12.20
N ILE A 21 -7.79 7.13 11.63
CA ILE A 21 -6.73 6.22 12.04
C ILE A 21 -5.34 6.76 11.65
N GLU A 22 -5.22 7.41 10.48
CA GLU A 22 -3.98 8.09 10.10
C GLU A 22 -3.65 9.27 11.02
N ILE A 23 -4.64 10.03 11.43
CA ILE A 23 -4.42 11.11 12.41
C ILE A 23 -3.90 10.54 13.73
N LEU A 24 -4.54 9.46 14.22
CA LEU A 24 -4.08 8.75 15.42
C LEU A 24 -2.68 8.19 15.24
N HIS A 25 -2.34 7.67 14.07
CA HIS A 25 -0.99 7.19 13.76
C HIS A 25 0.08 8.25 14.02
N PHE A 26 -0.11 9.49 13.54
CA PHE A 26 0.84 10.57 13.77
C PHE A 26 1.00 10.94 15.25
N LEU A 27 -0.05 10.76 16.04
CA LEU A 27 -0.02 11.04 17.48
C LEU A 27 0.56 9.88 18.28
N VAL A 28 0.21 8.64 17.94
CA VAL A 28 0.51 7.45 18.74
C VAL A 28 1.92 6.90 18.48
N VAL A 29 2.33 6.84 17.20
CA VAL A 29 3.59 6.19 16.80
C VAL A 29 4.84 6.77 17.47
N PRO A 30 4.98 8.11 17.60
CA PRO A 30 6.14 8.65 18.31
C PRO A 30 6.29 8.13 19.75
N PHE A 31 5.17 8.00 20.47
CA PHE A 31 5.19 7.49 21.86
C PHE A 31 5.38 5.96 21.88
N ALA A 32 4.76 5.24 20.95
CA ALA A 32 4.91 3.79 20.87
C ALA A 32 6.37 3.38 20.58
N LEU A 33 7.07 4.15 19.75
CA LEU A 33 8.50 3.92 19.47
C LEU A 33 9.41 4.15 20.67
N LEU A 34 9.03 4.98 21.65
CA LEU A 34 9.80 5.14 22.88
C LEU A 34 9.78 3.90 23.76
N ALA A 35 8.78 3.03 23.59
CA ALA A 35 8.69 1.73 24.27
C ALA A 35 9.43 0.61 23.53
N CYS A 36 10.07 0.89 22.38
CA CYS A 36 10.83 -0.08 21.58
C CYS A 36 12.32 0.07 21.85
N ASP A 37 13.02 -1.05 21.99
CA ASP A 37 14.48 -1.13 22.04
C ASP A 37 15.10 -1.44 20.66
N GLU A 38 16.41 -1.56 20.57
CA GLU A 38 17.11 -1.88 19.33
C GLU A 38 16.74 -3.25 18.74
N LYS A 39 16.30 -4.20 19.58
CA LYS A 39 15.92 -5.56 19.15
C LYS A 39 14.48 -5.67 18.69
N SER A 40 13.66 -4.65 18.99
CA SER A 40 12.25 -4.64 18.62
C SER A 40 12.07 -4.65 17.10
N GLU A 41 11.27 -5.59 16.61
CA GLU A 41 10.91 -5.71 15.19
C GLU A 41 9.55 -5.04 14.90
N ASN A 42 8.67 -4.94 15.90
CA ASN A 42 7.33 -4.41 15.80
C ASN A 42 7.04 -3.40 16.91
N LEU A 43 6.00 -2.60 16.74
CA LEU A 43 5.44 -1.77 17.80
C LEU A 43 4.88 -2.61 18.93
N PRO A 44 4.73 -2.08 20.15
CA PRO A 44 4.01 -2.74 21.23
C PRO A 44 2.59 -3.17 20.80
N LYS A 45 2.07 -4.27 21.33
CA LYS A 45 0.77 -4.86 20.94
C LYS A 45 -0.38 -3.86 20.91
N TRP A 46 -0.41 -2.89 21.83
CA TRP A 46 -1.43 -1.84 21.88
C TRP A 46 -1.37 -0.85 20.72
N ALA A 47 -0.21 -0.73 20.05
CA ALA A 47 0.00 0.14 18.89
C ALA A 47 0.16 -0.65 17.56
N ALA A 48 -0.06 -1.96 17.56
CA ALA A 48 0.16 -2.84 16.40
C ALA A 48 -0.65 -2.45 15.14
N TRP A 49 -1.72 -1.68 15.26
CA TRP A 49 -2.48 -1.16 14.13
C TRP A 49 -1.67 -0.23 13.23
N PHE A 50 -0.66 0.40 13.82
CA PHE A 50 0.18 1.41 13.18
C PHE A 50 1.50 0.85 12.64
N ASP A 51 1.69 -0.44 12.78
CA ASP A 51 2.87 -1.13 12.27
C ASP A 51 2.80 -1.34 10.75
N ASP A 52 3.94 -1.54 10.12
CA ASP A 52 3.99 -2.00 8.74
C ASP A 52 3.83 -3.52 8.69
N PRO A 53 2.89 -4.05 7.89
CA PRO A 53 2.57 -5.48 7.93
C PRO A 53 3.67 -6.37 7.36
N ASP A 54 4.55 -5.82 6.51
CA ASP A 54 5.56 -6.61 5.81
C ASP A 54 6.91 -6.59 6.54
N TYR A 55 7.28 -5.44 7.13
CA TYR A 55 8.64 -5.21 7.65
C TYR A 55 8.66 -4.56 9.05
N GLY A 56 7.55 -4.55 9.74
CA GLY A 56 7.44 -3.97 11.07
C GLY A 56 7.97 -2.53 11.15
N ILE A 57 8.82 -2.25 12.15
CA ILE A 57 9.35 -0.91 12.38
C ILE A 57 10.71 -0.63 11.74
N ASN A 58 11.38 -1.64 11.16
CA ASN A 58 12.79 -1.51 10.76
C ASN A 58 13.02 -1.26 9.26
N GLY A 59 11.97 -1.26 8.47
CA GLY A 59 12.03 -0.98 7.04
C GLY A 59 12.49 -2.13 6.16
N ASP A 60 12.12 -2.08 4.89
CA ASP A 60 12.54 -3.03 3.85
C ASP A 60 13.99 -2.81 3.40
N ASP A 61 14.55 -3.76 2.65
CA ASP A 61 15.91 -3.66 2.12
C ASP A 61 16.10 -2.42 1.23
N GLY A 62 15.09 -2.06 0.44
CA GLY A 62 15.14 -0.88 -0.40
C GLY A 62 15.25 0.40 0.41
N TRP A 63 14.45 0.53 1.48
CA TRP A 63 14.52 1.66 2.41
C TRP A 63 15.86 1.71 3.12
N ARG A 64 16.33 0.57 3.65
CA ARG A 64 17.61 0.48 4.37
C ARG A 64 18.77 0.88 3.48
N ASN A 65 18.85 0.32 2.26
CA ASN A 65 19.93 0.60 1.34
C ASN A 65 19.92 2.05 0.82
N GLU A 66 18.73 2.64 0.60
CA GLU A 66 18.62 4.02 0.10
C GLU A 66 18.91 5.07 1.17
N HIS A 67 18.45 4.85 2.42
CA HIS A 67 18.47 5.90 3.45
C HIS A 67 19.45 5.61 4.61
N TYR A 68 19.77 4.35 4.84
CA TYR A 68 20.58 3.91 5.99
C TYR A 68 21.62 2.84 5.61
N PRO A 69 22.47 3.09 4.58
CA PRO A 69 23.43 2.10 4.08
C PRO A 69 24.44 1.64 5.15
N ASN A 70 24.62 2.42 6.22
CA ASN A 70 25.51 2.12 7.34
C ASN A 70 24.83 1.36 8.50
N GLY A 71 23.66 0.77 8.27
CA GLY A 71 22.96 -0.06 9.28
C GLY A 71 22.25 0.72 10.41
N LYS A 72 22.13 2.05 10.32
CA LYS A 72 21.46 2.87 11.36
C LYS A 72 19.94 2.94 11.20
N ASN A 73 19.32 1.94 10.57
CA ASN A 73 17.88 1.88 10.36
C ASN A 73 17.08 1.61 11.64
N ARG A 74 17.72 1.16 12.72
CA ARG A 74 17.07 0.86 14.01
C ARG A 74 17.01 2.05 14.96
N THR A 75 17.46 3.24 14.54
CA THR A 75 17.33 4.44 15.36
C THR A 75 15.87 4.91 15.41
N TYR A 76 15.48 5.61 16.47
CA TYR A 76 14.15 6.19 16.64
C TYR A 76 13.69 6.97 15.39
N TRP A 77 14.53 7.86 14.86
CA TRP A 77 14.18 8.66 13.68
C TRP A 77 14.03 7.84 12.40
N ALA A 78 14.86 6.84 12.20
CA ALA A 78 14.74 5.96 11.03
C ALA A 78 13.41 5.21 11.06
N ARG A 79 13.05 4.64 12.21
CA ARG A 79 11.78 3.93 12.44
C ARG A 79 10.59 4.85 12.29
N LEU A 80 10.64 6.05 12.86
CA LEU A 80 9.59 7.06 12.72
C LEU A 80 9.36 7.44 11.26
N CYS A 81 10.42 7.72 10.51
CA CYS A 81 10.34 8.03 9.08
C CYS A 81 9.77 6.85 8.27
N TRP A 82 10.16 5.62 8.61
CA TRP A 82 9.62 4.42 7.97
C TRP A 82 8.10 4.29 8.18
N LEU A 83 7.65 4.37 9.42
CA LEU A 83 6.23 4.25 9.78
C LEU A 83 5.41 5.41 9.21
N TYR A 84 5.93 6.63 9.22
CA TYR A 84 5.26 7.78 8.60
C TYR A 84 5.15 7.68 7.07
N ARG A 85 6.04 6.95 6.43
CA ARG A 85 5.94 6.63 5.01
C ARG A 85 4.89 5.53 4.73
N ASN A 86 4.80 4.53 5.61
CA ASN A 86 3.97 3.33 5.45
C ASN A 86 2.83 3.29 6.49
N ARG A 87 2.06 4.39 6.54
CA ARG A 87 1.02 4.60 7.54
C ARG A 87 -0.06 3.51 7.49
N ILE A 88 -0.51 3.11 8.68
CA ILE A 88 -1.68 2.24 8.93
C ILE A 88 -1.75 0.95 8.11
N GLY A 89 -0.60 0.42 7.65
CA GLY A 89 -0.55 -0.78 6.81
C GLY A 89 -1.28 -1.97 7.44
N ASN A 90 -1.02 -2.26 8.71
CA ASN A 90 -1.68 -3.33 9.45
C ASN A 90 -3.19 -3.09 9.60
N PHE A 91 -3.63 -1.87 9.89
CA PHE A 91 -5.07 -1.55 9.95
C PHE A 91 -5.74 -1.78 8.60
N SER A 92 -5.16 -1.23 7.53
CA SER A 92 -5.70 -1.37 6.17
C SER A 92 -5.72 -2.82 5.69
N ALA A 93 -4.74 -3.63 6.07
CA ALA A 93 -4.72 -5.06 5.75
C ALA A 93 -5.78 -5.82 6.54
N LYS A 94 -5.79 -5.68 7.87
CA LYS A 94 -6.60 -6.49 8.77
C LYS A 94 -8.09 -6.18 8.70
N TYR A 95 -8.47 -4.90 8.58
CA TYR A 95 -9.88 -4.48 8.70
C TYR A 95 -10.54 -4.12 7.37
N LEU A 96 -9.76 -3.66 6.40
CA LEU A 96 -10.28 -3.24 5.09
C LEU A 96 -9.77 -4.10 3.94
N GLY A 97 -8.73 -4.90 4.19
CA GLY A 97 -8.13 -5.78 3.20
C GLY A 97 -9.07 -6.89 2.72
N VAL A 98 -8.64 -7.58 1.69
CA VAL A 98 -9.33 -8.75 1.16
C VAL A 98 -8.35 -9.92 1.05
N ARG A 99 -8.78 -11.11 1.47
CA ARG A 99 -8.00 -12.32 1.27
C ARG A 99 -8.04 -12.73 -0.18
N VAL A 100 -6.91 -13.12 -0.72
CA VAL A 100 -6.82 -13.56 -2.13
C VAL A 100 -7.66 -14.80 -2.36
N GLU A 101 -7.72 -15.71 -1.39
CA GLU A 101 -8.52 -16.93 -1.47
C GLU A 101 -10.04 -16.70 -1.55
N ASP A 102 -10.52 -15.53 -1.07
CA ASP A 102 -11.93 -15.13 -1.13
C ASP A 102 -12.31 -14.50 -2.47
N ILE A 103 -11.36 -14.27 -3.36
CA ILE A 103 -11.61 -13.74 -4.71
C ILE A 103 -12.09 -14.88 -5.59
N ASP A 104 -13.18 -14.66 -6.33
CA ASP A 104 -13.56 -15.52 -7.43
C ASP A 104 -12.65 -15.23 -8.64
N ALA A 105 -11.66 -16.10 -8.86
CA ALA A 105 -10.67 -15.94 -9.91
C ALA A 105 -11.27 -15.80 -11.31
N ASN A 106 -12.44 -16.44 -11.57
CA ASN A 106 -13.12 -16.37 -12.85
C ASN A 106 -13.70 -15.00 -13.16
N THR A 107 -13.82 -14.13 -12.14
CA THR A 107 -14.37 -12.77 -12.28
C THR A 107 -13.31 -11.71 -12.40
N VAL A 108 -12.04 -12.06 -12.27
CA VAL A 108 -10.93 -11.09 -12.40
C VAL A 108 -10.90 -10.55 -13.83
N ARG A 109 -10.98 -9.24 -13.97
CA ARG A 109 -10.92 -8.53 -15.26
C ARG A 109 -9.92 -7.40 -15.16
N THR A 110 -9.12 -7.24 -16.19
CA THR A 110 -8.11 -6.20 -16.32
C THR A 110 -8.38 -5.32 -17.50
N GLN A 111 -8.09 -4.01 -17.35
CA GLN A 111 -8.14 -3.04 -18.41
C GLN A 111 -6.89 -2.16 -18.31
N GLY A 112 -6.19 -1.97 -19.43
CA GLY A 112 -4.94 -1.24 -19.48
C GLY A 112 -3.72 -2.12 -19.29
N ASP A 113 -2.64 -1.53 -18.80
CA ASP A 113 -1.32 -2.16 -18.69
C ASP A 113 -1.16 -2.82 -17.30
N VAL A 114 -1.16 -4.14 -17.25
CA VAL A 114 -0.96 -4.92 -16.00
C VAL A 114 0.42 -4.67 -15.35
N PHE A 115 1.37 -4.12 -16.11
CA PHE A 115 2.68 -3.74 -15.64
C PHE A 115 2.78 -2.24 -15.28
N ALA A 116 1.66 -1.51 -15.26
CA ALA A 116 1.63 -0.07 -15.01
C ALA A 116 2.40 0.34 -13.74
N THR A 117 2.39 -0.47 -12.68
CA THR A 117 3.09 -0.19 -11.42
C THR A 117 4.62 -0.18 -11.54
N TYR A 118 5.17 -0.79 -12.59
CA TYR A 118 6.61 -0.80 -12.88
C TYR A 118 7.07 0.34 -13.78
N ASN A 119 6.12 1.11 -14.34
CA ASN A 119 6.41 2.18 -15.29
C ASN A 119 7.21 3.36 -14.70
N LYS A 120 7.04 3.63 -13.39
CA LYS A 120 7.77 4.67 -12.63
C LYS A 120 7.82 6.04 -13.32
N GLY A 121 6.73 6.43 -13.99
CA GLY A 121 6.60 7.72 -14.68
C GLY A 121 7.22 7.80 -16.07
N GLN A 122 7.72 6.71 -16.62
CA GLN A 122 8.38 6.71 -17.94
C GLN A 122 7.43 7.11 -19.07
N LYS A 123 6.18 6.70 -19.00
CA LYS A 123 5.09 7.03 -19.93
C LYS A 123 3.78 7.19 -19.17
N ASN A 124 2.77 7.77 -19.83
CA ASN A 124 1.40 7.71 -19.33
C ASN A 124 0.92 6.26 -19.35
N THR A 125 0.39 5.80 -18.22
CA THR A 125 -0.12 4.44 -18.11
C THR A 125 -1.29 4.37 -17.16
N PHE A 126 -2.13 3.36 -17.29
CA PHE A 126 -3.16 3.03 -16.31
C PHE A 126 -3.40 1.52 -16.28
N CYS A 127 -3.92 1.06 -15.16
CA CYS A 127 -4.48 -0.27 -15.01
C CYS A 127 -5.72 -0.19 -14.12
N LEU A 128 -6.77 -0.86 -14.50
CA LEU A 128 -7.95 -1.12 -13.67
C LEU A 128 -8.14 -2.63 -13.58
N VAL A 129 -8.06 -3.15 -12.36
CA VAL A 129 -8.40 -4.55 -12.06
C VAL A 129 -9.72 -4.55 -11.30
N THR A 130 -10.65 -5.41 -11.71
CA THR A 130 -11.91 -5.62 -11.00
C THR A 130 -12.11 -7.11 -10.74
N CYS A 131 -12.74 -7.46 -9.62
CA CYS A 131 -13.12 -8.84 -9.30
C CYS A 131 -14.36 -8.85 -8.42
N LYS A 132 -14.99 -10.02 -8.31
CA LYS A 132 -15.98 -10.33 -7.29
C LYS A 132 -15.36 -11.21 -6.21
N MET A 133 -15.76 -10.97 -5.00
CA MET A 133 -15.52 -11.87 -3.89
C MET A 133 -16.51 -13.05 -3.97
N LYS A 134 -16.20 -14.18 -3.35
CA LYS A 134 -17.09 -15.33 -3.26
C LYS A 134 -18.46 -15.02 -2.64
N ASP A 135 -18.54 -13.97 -1.81
CA ASP A 135 -19.78 -13.44 -1.25
C ASP A 135 -20.52 -12.43 -2.16
N GLY A 136 -20.08 -12.27 -3.41
CA GLY A 136 -20.67 -11.39 -4.41
C GLY A 136 -20.25 -9.92 -4.33
N ARG A 137 -19.51 -9.49 -3.30
CA ARG A 137 -19.03 -8.11 -3.19
C ARG A 137 -17.99 -7.83 -4.26
N GLU A 138 -18.10 -6.68 -4.91
CA GLU A 138 -17.13 -6.25 -5.91
C GLU A 138 -15.94 -5.52 -5.27
N ARG A 139 -14.75 -5.76 -5.84
CA ARG A 139 -13.52 -5.06 -5.50
C ARG A 139 -12.86 -4.54 -6.76
N PHE A 140 -12.06 -3.48 -6.61
CA PHE A 140 -11.28 -2.94 -7.72
C PHE A 140 -9.94 -2.37 -7.20
N GLY A 141 -8.97 -2.35 -8.10
CA GLY A 141 -7.72 -1.61 -7.95
C GLY A 141 -7.54 -0.73 -9.18
N TYR A 142 -7.34 0.56 -8.98
CA TYR A 142 -7.12 1.53 -10.06
C TYR A 142 -5.75 2.17 -9.89
N TYR A 143 -4.90 2.02 -10.87
CA TYR A 143 -3.58 2.63 -10.93
C TYR A 143 -3.46 3.52 -12.15
N ARG A 144 -2.85 4.70 -11.99
CA ARG A 144 -2.58 5.60 -13.10
C ARG A 144 -1.32 6.42 -12.86
N GLU A 145 -0.53 6.58 -13.91
CA GLU A 145 0.55 7.56 -13.96
C GLU A 145 0.31 8.53 -15.11
N ILE A 146 0.51 9.82 -14.82
CA ILE A 146 0.34 10.90 -15.78
C ILE A 146 1.66 11.69 -15.79
N ARG A 147 2.41 11.59 -16.86
CA ARG A 147 3.66 12.33 -17.03
C ARG A 147 3.37 13.77 -17.42
N TYR A 148 4.09 14.70 -16.82
CA TYR A 148 3.97 16.13 -17.15
C TYR A 148 4.86 16.50 -18.34
N GLY A 149 4.37 16.22 -19.55
CA GLY A 149 5.07 16.47 -20.80
C GLY A 149 6.41 15.73 -20.87
N LYS A 150 7.48 16.45 -21.25
CA LYS A 150 8.86 15.94 -21.29
C LYS A 150 9.61 16.10 -19.96
N SER A 151 8.94 16.56 -18.90
CA SER A 151 9.56 16.81 -17.60
C SER A 151 10.00 15.52 -16.90
N LYS A 152 10.79 15.69 -15.82
CA LYS A 152 11.18 14.59 -14.92
C LYS A 152 10.10 14.27 -13.87
N TRP A 153 8.90 14.83 -14.02
CA TRP A 153 7.84 14.74 -13.02
C TRP A 153 6.61 14.03 -13.56
N TYR A 154 5.91 13.33 -12.68
CA TYR A 154 4.65 12.66 -12.99
C TYR A 154 3.71 12.64 -11.77
N CYS A 155 2.41 12.54 -12.04
CA CYS A 155 1.40 12.24 -11.03
C CYS A 155 1.19 10.72 -10.96
N ARG A 156 1.10 10.19 -9.75
CA ARG A 156 0.69 8.79 -9.51
C ARG A 156 -0.58 8.74 -8.69
N ILE A 157 -1.54 7.96 -9.15
CA ILE A 157 -2.82 7.70 -8.50
C ILE A 157 -2.93 6.19 -8.30
N TYR A 158 -3.22 5.75 -7.08
CA TYR A 158 -3.52 4.35 -6.77
C TYR A 158 -4.67 4.31 -5.77
N LEU A 159 -5.80 3.73 -6.17
CA LEU A 159 -7.07 3.74 -5.43
C LEU A 159 -7.70 2.35 -5.39
N GLY A 160 -8.41 2.04 -4.29
CA GLY A 160 -9.13 0.79 -4.08
C GLY A 160 -8.34 -0.24 -3.29
N TRP A 161 -8.05 -1.40 -3.88
CA TRP A 161 -7.24 -2.46 -3.28
C TRP A 161 -6.00 -2.73 -4.14
N LYS A 162 -4.95 -3.29 -3.55
CA LYS A 162 -3.71 -3.66 -4.28
C LYS A 162 -3.92 -4.85 -5.23
N LEU A 163 -5.00 -4.86 -6.00
CA LEU A 163 -5.35 -5.96 -6.92
C LEU A 163 -4.34 -6.16 -8.06
N MET A 164 -3.49 -5.17 -8.36
CA MET A 164 -2.39 -5.37 -9.31
C MET A 164 -1.40 -6.44 -8.83
N ASP A 165 -1.40 -6.76 -7.54
CA ASP A 165 -0.50 -7.75 -6.95
C ASP A 165 -0.95 -9.21 -7.25
N ILE A 166 -2.15 -9.43 -7.82
CA ILE A 166 -2.62 -10.73 -8.29
C ILE A 166 -2.63 -10.87 -9.82
N VAL A 167 -2.18 -9.84 -10.54
CA VAL A 167 -2.08 -9.85 -12.01
C VAL A 167 -0.69 -9.39 -12.45
N GLY A 168 -0.30 -9.74 -13.68
CA GLY A 168 0.99 -9.38 -14.24
C GLY A 168 2.16 -10.00 -13.46
N MET A 169 3.31 -9.31 -13.43
CA MET A 169 4.54 -9.81 -12.80
C MET A 169 4.49 -9.86 -11.28
N ARG A 170 3.53 -9.18 -10.64
CA ARG A 170 3.38 -9.23 -9.17
C ARG A 170 2.54 -10.41 -8.69
N ALA A 171 2.04 -11.22 -9.60
CA ALA A 171 1.35 -12.46 -9.26
C ALA A 171 2.24 -13.49 -8.54
N ASP A 172 3.59 -13.35 -8.63
CA ASP A 172 4.58 -14.16 -7.90
C ASP A 172 4.73 -13.82 -6.41
N ASN A 173 4.20 -12.68 -5.99
CA ASN A 173 3.82 -12.38 -4.62
C ASN A 173 4.87 -12.20 -3.51
N LYS A 174 6.01 -11.72 -3.79
CA LYS A 174 7.01 -11.35 -2.75
C LYS A 174 6.62 -10.13 -1.88
N HIS A 175 5.52 -9.45 -2.20
CA HIS A 175 5.11 -8.18 -1.57
C HIS A 175 3.66 -8.16 -1.10
N THR A 176 3.05 -9.32 -0.90
CA THR A 176 1.69 -9.42 -0.39
C THR A 176 1.74 -9.76 1.09
N TYR A 177 1.05 -8.98 1.91
CA TYR A 177 0.91 -9.26 3.33
C TYR A 177 0.28 -10.63 3.55
N MET A 178 0.84 -11.39 4.49
CA MET A 178 0.30 -12.68 4.95
C MET A 178 -0.31 -12.48 6.33
N ASP A 179 -1.48 -13.04 6.56
CA ASP A 179 -2.06 -13.07 7.90
C ASP A 179 -1.42 -14.17 8.77
N GLU A 180 -1.86 -14.28 10.01
CA GLU A 180 -1.39 -15.28 10.98
C GLU A 180 -1.59 -16.76 10.55
N ASN A 181 -2.34 -16.99 9.48
CA ASN A 181 -2.61 -18.30 8.89
C ASN A 181 -1.94 -18.47 7.51
N ASP A 182 -0.92 -17.69 7.21
CA ASP A 182 -0.22 -17.66 5.91
C ASP A 182 -1.15 -17.38 4.71
N LYS A 183 -2.26 -16.64 4.95
CA LYS A 183 -3.20 -16.24 3.90
C LYS A 183 -2.86 -14.87 3.36
N LYS A 184 -2.77 -14.76 2.03
CA LYS A 184 -2.47 -13.50 1.36
C LYS A 184 -3.60 -12.50 1.49
N ILE A 185 -3.27 -11.30 1.98
CA ILE A 185 -4.19 -10.18 2.11
C ILE A 185 -3.76 -9.04 1.20
N LEU A 186 -4.69 -8.53 0.41
CA LEU A 186 -4.53 -7.32 -0.40
C LEU A 186 -5.05 -6.13 0.39
N GLN A 187 -4.15 -5.24 0.74
CA GLN A 187 -4.49 -4.01 1.47
C GLN A 187 -5.35 -3.07 0.64
N THR A 188 -6.14 -2.23 1.30
CA THR A 188 -6.66 -1.02 0.69
C THR A 188 -5.53 -0.05 0.37
N VAL A 189 -5.76 0.76 -0.63
CA VAL A 189 -4.83 1.83 -1.02
C VAL A 189 -5.59 3.05 -1.49
N TRP A 190 -5.18 4.20 -0.98
CA TRP A 190 -5.47 5.49 -1.57
C TRP A 190 -4.17 6.31 -1.56
N ALA A 191 -3.62 6.52 -2.71
CA ALA A 191 -2.41 7.29 -2.86
C ALA A 191 -2.55 8.21 -4.07
N ILE A 192 -2.59 9.51 -3.81
CA ILE A 192 -2.55 10.54 -4.84
C ILE A 192 -1.26 11.31 -4.61
N ASN A 193 -0.27 11.04 -5.44
CA ASN A 193 1.01 11.73 -5.41
C ASN A 193 1.09 12.65 -6.63
N PRO A 194 0.70 13.92 -6.50
CA PRO A 194 0.61 14.83 -7.65
C PRO A 194 1.98 15.12 -8.26
N VAL A 195 3.04 15.04 -7.46
CA VAL A 195 4.39 15.32 -7.94
C VAL A 195 5.34 14.22 -7.47
N LYS A 196 5.74 13.37 -8.39
CA LYS A 196 6.81 12.38 -8.21
C LYS A 196 7.90 12.59 -9.24
N ARG A 197 9.15 12.39 -8.83
CA ARG A 197 10.29 12.47 -9.74
C ARG A 197 10.56 11.10 -10.35
N ILE A 198 10.82 11.06 -11.65
CA ILE A 198 11.32 9.87 -12.35
C ILE A 198 12.74 9.62 -11.83
N LYS A 199 12.97 8.47 -11.23
CA LYS A 199 14.33 8.02 -10.87
C LYS A 199 14.99 7.47 -12.14
N GLN A 200 16.18 7.98 -12.44
CA GLN A 200 17.04 7.45 -13.50
C GLN A 200 17.67 6.16 -13.03
#